data_34e358407b3743669dc23cb68dde915a
#
_entry.id   34e358407b3743669dc23cb68dde915a
#
_cell.length_a   1.000
_cell.length_b   1.000
_cell.length_c   1.000
_cell.angle_alpha   90.00
_cell.angle_beta   90.00
_cell.angle_gamma   90.00
#
_symmetry.space_group_name_H-M   'P 1'
#
loop_
_entity.id
_entity.type
_entity.pdbx_description
1 polymer ?
#
loop_
_entity_poly.entity_id
_entity_poly.type
_entity_poly.pdbx_seq_one_letter_code
_entity_poly.pdbx_strand_id
1 'polypeptide(L)'
;IQHFLQLQKEEGLYIKVLFHAKAKTFTVSVRNNVEISQKEQIRVYDRIARSRAFESMEEALSTVLDDSEGAGLGIVILVLMLKKIGLDEDAFDIDIENGETVARITIPFSDVHVEDLDTLSKEIVAEIEELPQFPENIVYLQKLISDPDSEMTEIARQISMDPSLTADLLKLVNSAKFMLPKRVDNIVEAVKLVGLRGLKNLLYQQGTQMLLDKGQKWLWDHSYQTALYAYTLAKFFKRKKDILDDVYVGGILHDMGKIIFSSVHPQLLEKITRFCNMRGIDRDLMEDFAAGLNHAEIGALIAEKWNFPEVLVCAIRYHHEPFRT
;
A
#
# COMPACT_ATOMS: atom_id res chain seq x y z
N ILE A 1 12.69 -18.26 -17.12
CA ILE A 1 13.45 -17.87 -15.92
C ILE A 1 14.30 -19.05 -15.43
N GLN A 2 13.75 -20.24 -15.10
CA GLN A 2 14.51 -21.37 -14.58
C GLN A 2 15.64 -21.82 -15.52
N HIS A 3 15.39 -21.90 -16.84
CA HIS A 3 16.39 -22.26 -17.82
C HIS A 3 17.53 -21.22 -17.90
N PHE A 4 17.22 -19.94 -17.80
CA PHE A 4 18.20 -18.86 -17.78
C PHE A 4 19.08 -18.90 -16.52
N LEU A 5 18.48 -19.13 -15.34
CA LEU A 5 19.20 -19.30 -14.09
C LEU A 5 20.12 -20.52 -14.09
N GLN A 6 19.72 -21.59 -14.77
CA GLN A 6 20.54 -22.79 -14.92
C GLN A 6 21.76 -22.55 -15.82
N LEU A 7 21.58 -21.85 -16.95
CA LEU A 7 22.70 -21.43 -17.83
C LEU A 7 23.69 -20.52 -17.09
N GLN A 8 23.20 -19.55 -16.33
CA GLN A 8 24.06 -18.68 -15.51
C GLN A 8 24.89 -19.47 -14.51
N LYS A 9 24.31 -20.49 -13.89
CA LYS A 9 24.99 -21.36 -12.94
C LYS A 9 26.03 -22.25 -13.61
N GLU A 10 25.73 -22.76 -14.80
CA GLU A 10 26.65 -23.58 -15.61
C GLU A 10 27.87 -22.78 -16.12
N GLU A 11 27.66 -21.50 -16.43
CA GLU A 11 28.71 -20.56 -16.81
C GLU A 11 29.47 -19.95 -15.63
N GLY A 12 29.10 -20.30 -14.39
CA GLY A 12 29.73 -19.81 -13.17
C GLY A 12 29.53 -18.32 -12.93
N LEU A 13 28.45 -17.73 -13.47
CA LEU A 13 28.14 -16.32 -13.27
C LEU A 13 27.67 -16.08 -11.84
N TYR A 14 28.10 -14.96 -11.27
CA TYR A 14 27.70 -14.57 -9.91
C TYR A 14 27.48 -13.06 -9.78
N ILE A 15 26.68 -12.71 -8.76
CA ILE A 15 26.55 -11.35 -8.27
C ILE A 15 26.92 -11.37 -6.78
N LYS A 16 27.81 -10.48 -6.35
CA LYS A 16 28.18 -10.27 -4.94
C LYS A 16 27.76 -8.87 -4.51
N VAL A 17 27.10 -8.77 -3.38
CA VAL A 17 26.81 -7.48 -2.74
C VAL A 17 27.68 -7.38 -1.48
N LEU A 18 28.48 -6.32 -1.41
CA LEU A 18 29.40 -6.08 -0.33
C LEU A 18 29.04 -4.77 0.36
N PHE A 19 29.02 -4.81 1.68
CA PHE A 19 28.81 -3.65 2.54
C PHE A 19 30.11 -3.32 3.26
N HIS A 20 30.58 -2.09 3.14
CA HIS A 20 31.81 -1.66 3.77
C HIS A 20 31.62 -0.34 4.52
N ALA A 21 31.85 -0.35 5.82
CA ALA A 21 31.84 0.85 6.65
C ALA A 21 33.27 1.27 6.98
N LYS A 22 33.64 2.48 6.62
CA LYS A 22 34.90 3.15 7.01
C LYS A 22 34.55 4.42 7.77
N ALA A 23 35.44 4.83 8.69
CA ALA A 23 35.26 5.94 9.66
C ALA A 23 34.25 7.07 9.32
N LYS A 24 34.08 7.45 8.06
CA LYS A 24 33.17 8.54 7.63
C LYS A 24 32.26 8.16 6.48
N THR A 25 32.34 6.95 5.94
CA THR A 25 31.58 6.55 4.74
C THR A 25 31.06 5.13 4.87
N PHE A 26 29.89 4.91 4.30
CA PHE A 26 29.30 3.60 4.07
C PHE A 26 29.26 3.33 2.57
N THR A 27 29.84 2.22 2.12
CA THR A 27 29.89 1.88 0.70
C THR A 27 29.14 0.57 0.45
N VAL A 28 28.21 0.59 -0.48
CA VAL A 28 27.58 -0.60 -1.03
C VAL A 28 28.20 -0.88 -2.39
N SER A 29 28.73 -2.08 -2.60
CA SER A 29 29.30 -2.50 -3.89
C SER A 29 28.56 -3.71 -4.41
N VAL A 30 28.12 -3.64 -5.65
CA VAL A 30 27.55 -4.77 -6.39
C VAL A 30 28.57 -5.20 -7.45
N ARG A 31 29.02 -6.44 -7.37
CA ARG A 31 30.04 -7.00 -8.28
C ARG A 31 29.47 -8.17 -9.05
N ASN A 32 29.81 -8.26 -10.31
CA ASN A 32 29.58 -9.46 -11.10
C ASN A 32 30.85 -9.80 -11.92
N ASN A 33 31.02 -11.08 -12.29
CA ASN A 33 32.17 -11.56 -13.02
C ASN A 33 32.07 -11.46 -14.54
N VAL A 34 31.30 -10.48 -15.02
CA VAL A 34 31.21 -10.12 -16.44
C VAL A 34 31.66 -8.68 -16.59
N GLU A 35 32.62 -8.43 -17.45
CA GLU A 35 33.07 -7.06 -17.72
C GLU A 35 31.99 -6.30 -18.50
N ILE A 36 31.64 -5.11 -18.00
CA ILE A 36 30.75 -4.20 -18.72
C ILE A 36 31.45 -3.70 -19.99
N SER A 37 30.76 -3.78 -21.12
CA SER A 37 31.32 -3.22 -22.36
C SER A 37 31.34 -1.69 -22.31
N GLN A 38 32.27 -1.08 -23.05
CA GLN A 38 32.38 0.38 -23.16
C GLN A 38 31.04 1.02 -23.61
N LYS A 39 30.29 0.33 -24.49
CA LYS A 39 28.99 0.80 -24.97
C LYS A 39 27.94 0.78 -23.85
N GLU A 40 27.95 -0.20 -22.99
CA GLU A 40 27.05 -0.29 -21.84
C GLU A 40 27.43 0.74 -20.79
N GLN A 41 28.70 0.95 -20.52
CA GLN A 41 29.18 1.96 -19.59
C GLN A 41 28.74 3.39 -20.03
N ILE A 42 28.91 3.71 -21.33
CA ILE A 42 28.42 4.97 -21.90
C ILE A 42 26.90 5.11 -21.70
N ARG A 43 26.13 4.05 -21.91
CA ARG A 43 24.68 4.07 -21.67
C ARG A 43 24.30 4.32 -20.22
N VAL A 44 25.06 3.76 -19.27
CA VAL A 44 24.85 4.02 -17.83
C VAL A 44 25.04 5.50 -17.52
N TYR A 45 26.18 6.09 -17.96
CA TYR A 45 26.45 7.50 -17.72
C TYR A 45 25.51 8.45 -18.47
N ASP A 46 25.07 8.11 -19.70
CA ASP A 46 24.04 8.89 -20.41
C ASP A 46 22.71 8.91 -19.63
N ARG A 47 22.32 7.80 -19.03
CA ARG A 47 21.11 7.73 -18.21
C ARG A 47 21.24 8.52 -16.90
N ILE A 48 22.40 8.47 -16.25
CA ILE A 48 22.69 9.30 -15.07
C ILE A 48 22.57 10.78 -15.44
N ALA A 49 23.18 11.18 -16.55
CA ALA A 49 23.12 12.57 -17.03
C ALA A 49 21.68 13.02 -17.34
N ARG A 50 20.87 12.17 -17.96
CA ARG A 50 19.44 12.48 -18.22
C ARG A 50 18.62 12.56 -16.94
N SER A 51 18.96 11.79 -15.92
CA SER A 51 18.27 11.82 -14.63
C SER A 51 18.44 13.16 -13.89
N ARG A 52 19.45 13.96 -14.24
CA ARG A 52 19.65 15.31 -13.71
C ARG A 52 18.53 16.28 -14.07
N ALA A 53 17.89 16.08 -15.24
CA ALA A 53 16.87 16.96 -15.78
C ALA A 53 15.53 16.88 -15.03
N PHE A 54 15.31 15.83 -14.25
CA PHE A 54 14.06 15.65 -13.52
C PHE A 54 14.05 16.47 -12.23
N GLU A 55 13.03 17.30 -12.07
CA GLU A 55 12.83 18.13 -10.89
C GLU A 55 12.11 17.37 -9.76
N SER A 56 11.33 16.34 -10.10
CA SER A 56 10.60 15.51 -9.14
C SER A 56 10.70 14.02 -9.47
N MET A 57 10.49 13.20 -8.44
CA MET A 57 10.38 11.76 -8.57
C MET A 57 9.22 11.35 -9.49
N GLU A 58 8.11 12.05 -9.37
CA GLU A 58 6.90 11.83 -10.16
C GLU A 58 7.14 12.06 -11.66
N GLU A 59 7.77 13.19 -12.03
CA GLU A 59 8.14 13.51 -13.40
C GLU A 59 9.05 12.43 -14.00
N ALA A 60 10.06 12.03 -13.24
CA ALA A 60 10.99 11.00 -13.66
C ALA A 60 10.31 9.64 -13.88
N LEU A 61 9.50 9.19 -12.92
CA LEU A 61 8.76 7.93 -13.04
C LEU A 61 7.75 7.98 -14.18
N SER A 62 7.02 9.09 -14.32
CA SER A 62 6.06 9.28 -15.41
C SER A 62 6.75 9.16 -16.77
N THR A 63 7.89 9.82 -16.94
CA THR A 63 8.65 9.81 -18.21
C THR A 63 9.29 8.47 -18.50
N VAL A 64 9.92 7.86 -17.50
CA VAL A 64 10.66 6.60 -17.69
C VAL A 64 9.75 5.38 -17.81
N LEU A 65 8.58 5.39 -17.17
CA LEU A 65 7.58 4.33 -17.30
C LEU A 65 6.87 4.33 -18.66
N ASP A 66 6.88 5.47 -19.38
CA ASP A 66 6.35 5.56 -20.75
C ASP A 66 7.34 5.03 -21.80
N ASP A 67 8.64 5.08 -21.53
CA ASP A 67 9.66 4.51 -22.42
C ASP A 67 9.61 2.98 -22.37
N SER A 68 9.13 2.36 -23.45
CA SER A 68 8.83 0.92 -23.59
C SER A 68 10.02 -0.02 -23.36
N GLU A 69 11.24 0.48 -23.27
CA GLU A 69 12.44 -0.36 -23.19
C GLU A 69 12.88 -0.72 -21.75
N GLY A 70 12.33 -0.15 -20.68
CA GLY A 70 12.57 -0.55 -19.27
C GLY A 70 14.03 -0.79 -18.82
N ALA A 71 14.95 -0.80 -19.77
CA ALA A 71 16.39 -0.98 -19.58
C ALA A 71 16.99 0.36 -19.11
N GLY A 72 17.32 0.44 -17.81
CA GLY A 72 17.95 1.62 -17.19
C GLY A 72 17.07 2.37 -16.18
N LEU A 73 15.83 1.95 -15.97
CA LEU A 73 14.99 2.48 -14.90
C LEU A 73 15.68 2.37 -13.54
N GLY A 74 16.36 1.25 -13.25
CA GLY A 74 17.10 1.06 -12.00
C GLY A 74 18.14 2.15 -11.73
N ILE A 75 18.82 2.64 -12.77
CA ILE A 75 19.81 3.73 -12.64
C ILE A 75 19.12 5.07 -12.35
N VAL A 76 18.02 5.34 -13.05
CA VAL A 76 17.23 6.58 -12.80
C VAL A 76 16.70 6.58 -11.38
N ILE A 77 16.11 5.46 -10.95
CA ILE A 77 15.64 5.27 -9.57
C ILE A 77 16.78 5.50 -8.58
N LEU A 78 17.95 4.89 -8.80
CA LEU A 78 19.11 5.04 -7.95
C LEU A 78 19.52 6.52 -7.80
N VAL A 79 19.66 7.25 -8.91
CA VAL A 79 20.05 8.67 -8.90
C VAL A 79 19.04 9.52 -8.14
N LEU A 80 17.75 9.25 -8.35
CA LEU A 80 16.68 9.96 -7.63
C LEU A 80 16.67 9.63 -6.12
N MET A 81 16.96 8.38 -5.74
CA MET A 81 17.12 8.01 -4.33
C MET A 81 18.33 8.71 -3.69
N LEU A 82 19.45 8.82 -4.41
CA LEU A 82 20.61 9.57 -3.93
C LEU A 82 20.26 11.04 -3.71
N LYS A 83 19.57 11.68 -4.67
CA LYS A 83 19.08 13.05 -4.50
C LYS A 83 18.14 13.20 -3.29
N LYS A 84 17.22 12.24 -3.08
CA LYS A 84 16.29 12.27 -1.94
C LYS A 84 16.99 12.25 -0.57
N ILE A 85 18.18 11.69 -0.48
CA ILE A 85 19.00 11.68 0.74
C ILE A 85 20.09 12.79 0.74
N GLY A 86 19.98 13.78 -0.16
CA GLY A 86 20.89 14.91 -0.25
C GLY A 86 22.23 14.59 -0.88
N LEU A 87 22.31 13.49 -1.64
CA LEU A 87 23.51 13.12 -2.40
C LEU A 87 23.30 13.36 -3.89
N ASP A 88 24.36 13.68 -4.57
CA ASP A 88 24.38 13.77 -6.03
C ASP A 88 24.78 12.43 -6.69
N GLU A 89 24.82 12.41 -8.00
CA GLU A 89 25.22 11.24 -8.78
C GLU A 89 26.68 10.85 -8.61
N ASP A 90 27.54 11.70 -8.09
CA ASP A 90 28.97 11.40 -7.82
C ASP A 90 29.11 10.38 -6.68
N ALA A 91 28.02 10.18 -5.90
CA ALA A 91 27.93 9.07 -4.93
C ALA A 91 27.84 7.69 -5.60
N PHE A 92 27.55 7.60 -6.90
CA PHE A 92 27.49 6.36 -7.68
C PHE A 92 28.62 6.30 -8.70
N ASP A 93 29.31 5.15 -8.72
CA ASP A 93 30.39 4.83 -9.65
C ASP A 93 30.23 3.42 -10.21
N ILE A 94 30.63 3.22 -11.47
CA ILE A 94 30.68 1.90 -12.12
C ILE A 94 31.97 1.75 -12.89
N ASP A 95 32.76 0.72 -12.55
CA ASP A 95 34.08 0.46 -13.12
C ASP A 95 34.36 -1.03 -13.30
N ILE A 96 35.49 -1.33 -13.94
CA ILE A 96 36.00 -2.69 -14.11
C ILE A 96 37.22 -2.90 -13.20
N GLU A 97 37.13 -3.85 -12.29
CA GLU A 97 38.20 -4.22 -11.38
C GLU A 97 38.46 -5.72 -11.46
N ASN A 98 39.68 -6.09 -11.84
CA ASN A 98 40.14 -7.50 -11.89
C ASN A 98 39.22 -8.43 -12.73
N GLY A 99 38.64 -7.94 -13.83
CA GLY A 99 37.72 -8.71 -14.68
C GLY A 99 36.28 -8.77 -14.16
N GLU A 100 35.97 -7.99 -13.11
CA GLU A 100 34.60 -7.85 -12.57
C GLU A 100 34.07 -6.45 -12.92
N THR A 101 32.78 -6.35 -13.21
CA THR A 101 32.06 -5.08 -13.19
C THR A 101 31.69 -4.76 -11.73
N VAL A 102 32.02 -3.58 -11.27
CA VAL A 102 31.79 -3.12 -9.92
C VAL A 102 30.98 -1.82 -9.95
N ALA A 103 29.75 -1.87 -9.49
CA ALA A 103 28.94 -0.69 -9.22
C ALA A 103 29.02 -0.36 -7.74
N ARG A 104 29.31 0.90 -7.41
CA ARG A 104 29.45 1.39 -6.02
C ARG A 104 28.54 2.54 -5.73
N ILE A 105 28.01 2.54 -4.52
CA ILE A 105 27.34 3.69 -3.92
C ILE A 105 28.10 4.04 -2.65
N THR A 106 28.57 5.28 -2.54
CA THR A 106 29.31 5.78 -1.37
C THR A 106 28.49 6.84 -0.65
N ILE A 107 28.10 6.54 0.59
CA ILE A 107 27.25 7.41 1.42
C ILE A 107 28.12 7.96 2.56
N PRO A 108 28.38 9.27 2.64
CA PRO A 108 29.06 9.89 3.78
C PRO A 108 28.12 9.94 4.98
N PHE A 109 28.62 9.63 6.19
CA PHE A 109 27.78 9.65 7.40
C PHE A 109 27.42 11.06 7.87
N SER A 110 28.13 12.09 7.42
CA SER A 110 27.96 13.47 7.89
C SER A 110 27.02 14.34 7.05
N ASP A 111 26.71 13.92 5.82
CA ASP A 111 26.12 14.82 4.81
C ASP A 111 24.77 14.30 4.28
N VAL A 112 24.16 13.32 4.97
CA VAL A 112 22.82 12.82 4.61
C VAL A 112 21.79 13.79 5.16
N HIS A 113 21.28 14.66 4.31
CA HIS A 113 20.09 15.46 4.55
C HIS A 113 18.95 14.89 3.70
N VAL A 114 17.86 14.50 4.34
CA VAL A 114 16.64 14.10 3.62
C VAL A 114 16.04 15.41 3.09
N GLU A 115 16.23 15.67 1.80
CA GLU A 115 15.50 16.75 1.13
C GLU A 115 14.02 16.35 1.01
N ASP A 116 13.17 17.33 1.27
CA ASP A 116 11.72 17.16 1.19
C ASP A 116 11.28 17.24 -0.29
N LEU A 117 11.66 16.21 -1.07
CA LEU A 117 11.36 16.10 -2.50
C LEU A 117 9.92 15.62 -2.79
N ASP A 118 9.15 15.30 -1.74
CA ASP A 118 7.85 14.66 -1.89
C ASP A 118 6.73 15.69 -1.99
N THR A 119 6.61 16.37 -3.14
CA THR A 119 5.42 17.18 -3.46
C THR A 119 4.16 16.32 -3.44
N LEU A 120 4.25 15.10 -3.96
CA LEU A 120 3.12 14.16 -4.03
C LEU A 120 2.64 13.73 -2.64
N SER A 121 3.54 13.49 -1.68
CA SER A 121 3.13 13.17 -0.31
C SER A 121 2.38 14.32 0.35
N LYS A 122 2.79 15.56 0.09
CA LYS A 122 2.10 16.77 0.59
C LYS A 122 0.70 16.91 -0.02
N GLU A 123 0.56 16.65 -1.31
CA GLU A 123 -0.74 16.66 -1.98
C GLU A 123 -1.68 15.57 -1.44
N ILE A 124 -1.16 14.35 -1.22
CA ILE A 124 -1.91 13.26 -0.60
C ILE A 124 -2.35 13.61 0.82
N VAL A 125 -1.46 14.14 1.65
CA VAL A 125 -1.79 14.57 3.02
C VAL A 125 -2.83 15.68 3.00
N ALA A 126 -2.70 16.67 2.12
CA ALA A 126 -3.68 17.74 1.96
C ALA A 126 -5.06 17.20 1.57
N GLU A 127 -5.13 16.27 0.60
CA GLU A 127 -6.38 15.62 0.21
C GLU A 127 -7.00 14.84 1.39
N ILE A 128 -6.18 14.16 2.21
CA ILE A 128 -6.66 13.49 3.43
C ILE A 128 -7.20 14.52 4.43
N GLU A 129 -6.53 15.66 4.63
CA GLU A 129 -6.98 16.72 5.53
C GLU A 129 -8.31 17.35 5.08
N GLU A 130 -8.54 17.45 3.78
CA GLU A 130 -9.78 17.96 3.18
C GLU A 130 -10.94 16.96 3.20
N LEU A 131 -10.68 15.67 3.46
CA LEU A 131 -11.76 14.68 3.56
C LEU A 131 -12.81 15.13 4.59
N PRO A 132 -14.11 15.00 4.26
CA PRO A 132 -15.18 15.36 5.19
C PRO A 132 -15.11 14.52 6.46
N GLN A 133 -15.72 15.03 7.51
CA GLN A 133 -15.86 14.25 8.75
C GLN A 133 -16.71 13.00 8.50
N PHE A 134 -16.50 11.97 9.30
CA PHE A 134 -17.28 10.74 9.20
C PHE A 134 -18.78 11.05 9.39
N PRO A 135 -19.70 10.44 8.62
CA PRO A 135 -21.09 10.84 8.59
C PRO A 135 -21.74 10.87 9.97
N GLU A 136 -22.44 11.96 10.32
CA GLU A 136 -22.98 12.18 11.66
C GLU A 136 -23.96 11.09 12.10
N ASN A 137 -24.78 10.58 11.19
CA ASN A 137 -25.71 9.48 11.46
C ASN A 137 -24.95 8.19 11.84
N ILE A 138 -23.80 7.94 11.20
CA ILE A 138 -22.93 6.80 11.52
C ILE A 138 -22.29 7.00 12.90
N VAL A 139 -21.74 8.19 13.16
CA VAL A 139 -21.14 8.53 14.47
C VAL A 139 -22.17 8.42 15.60
N TYR A 140 -23.40 8.87 15.37
CA TYR A 140 -24.49 8.72 16.34
C TYR A 140 -24.80 7.24 16.64
N LEU A 141 -24.94 6.41 15.59
CA LEU A 141 -25.17 4.97 15.75
C LEU A 141 -24.00 4.28 16.46
N GLN A 142 -22.77 4.66 16.20
CA GLN A 142 -21.59 4.13 16.90
C GLN A 142 -21.62 4.45 18.40
N LYS A 143 -22.03 5.67 18.77
CA LYS A 143 -22.24 6.06 20.18
C LYS A 143 -23.32 5.22 20.82
N LEU A 144 -24.47 5.09 20.16
CA LEU A 144 -25.61 4.29 20.65
C LEU A 144 -25.21 2.81 20.87
N ILE A 145 -24.49 2.21 19.92
CA ILE A 145 -23.99 0.81 20.03
C ILE A 145 -22.93 0.67 21.13
N SER A 146 -22.25 1.75 21.50
CA SER A 146 -21.20 1.73 22.53
C SER A 146 -21.75 1.97 23.95
N ASP A 147 -22.97 2.45 24.07
CA ASP A 147 -23.64 2.70 25.33
C ASP A 147 -24.17 1.37 25.92
N PRO A 148 -23.70 0.95 27.12
CA PRO A 148 -24.14 -0.28 27.75
C PRO A 148 -25.63 -0.32 28.07
N ASP A 149 -26.26 0.86 28.22
CA ASP A 149 -27.67 0.98 28.58
C ASP A 149 -28.59 0.98 27.34
N SER A 150 -28.01 0.97 26.13
CA SER A 150 -28.79 0.94 24.90
C SER A 150 -29.43 -0.41 24.64
N GLU A 151 -30.73 -0.38 24.34
CA GLU A 151 -31.47 -1.59 23.97
C GLU A 151 -31.25 -1.96 22.49
N MET A 152 -31.12 -3.26 22.19
CA MET A 152 -31.00 -3.78 20.81
C MET A 152 -32.18 -3.37 19.92
N THR A 153 -33.36 -3.20 20.49
CA THR A 153 -34.57 -2.73 19.81
C THR A 153 -34.43 -1.28 19.35
N GLU A 154 -33.85 -0.42 20.16
CA GLU A 154 -33.58 0.98 19.81
C GLU A 154 -32.50 1.08 18.71
N ILE A 155 -31.42 0.31 18.83
CA ILE A 155 -30.38 0.24 17.78
C ILE A 155 -31.01 -0.22 16.46
N ALA A 156 -31.84 -1.27 16.49
CA ALA A 156 -32.53 -1.77 15.30
C ALA A 156 -33.49 -0.72 14.70
N ARG A 157 -34.18 0.03 15.54
CA ARG A 157 -35.08 1.11 15.13
C ARG A 157 -34.30 2.22 14.40
N GLN A 158 -33.18 2.64 14.95
CA GLN A 158 -32.33 3.68 14.35
C GLN A 158 -31.74 3.22 13.00
N ILE A 159 -31.27 1.98 12.92
CA ILE A 159 -30.78 1.41 11.65
C ILE A 159 -31.92 1.37 10.62
N SER A 160 -33.15 1.02 11.03
CA SER A 160 -34.30 0.94 10.12
C SER A 160 -34.71 2.31 9.53
N MET A 161 -34.27 3.41 10.14
CA MET A 161 -34.51 4.77 9.59
C MET A 161 -33.61 5.10 8.41
N ASP A 162 -32.53 4.34 8.22
CA ASP A 162 -31.61 4.49 7.07
C ASP A 162 -31.77 3.28 6.13
N PRO A 163 -32.36 3.50 4.92
CA PRO A 163 -32.59 2.42 3.97
C PRO A 163 -31.30 1.74 3.48
N SER A 164 -30.19 2.50 3.37
CA SER A 164 -28.92 1.95 2.93
C SER A 164 -28.32 1.02 3.98
N LEU A 165 -28.25 1.47 5.24
CA LEU A 165 -27.79 0.63 6.35
C LEU A 165 -28.68 -0.60 6.55
N THR A 166 -30.00 -0.44 6.41
CA THR A 166 -30.93 -1.56 6.46
C THR A 166 -30.63 -2.61 5.40
N ALA A 167 -30.46 -2.17 4.15
CA ALA A 167 -30.15 -3.06 3.05
C ALA A 167 -28.81 -3.78 3.23
N ASP A 168 -27.78 -3.06 3.68
CA ASP A 168 -26.44 -3.64 3.86
C ASP A 168 -26.38 -4.59 5.06
N LEU A 169 -27.08 -4.28 6.15
CA LEU A 169 -27.22 -5.22 7.28
C LEU A 169 -27.92 -6.51 6.84
N LEU A 170 -29.03 -6.41 6.09
CA LEU A 170 -29.74 -7.59 5.59
C LEU A 170 -28.92 -8.37 4.57
N LYS A 171 -28.16 -7.71 3.69
CA LYS A 171 -27.20 -8.40 2.80
C LYS A 171 -26.13 -9.12 3.58
N LEU A 172 -25.56 -8.48 4.61
CA LEU A 172 -24.51 -9.05 5.43
C LEU A 172 -24.99 -10.33 6.11
N VAL A 173 -26.12 -10.30 6.82
CA VAL A 173 -26.63 -11.49 7.53
C VAL A 173 -27.05 -12.62 6.60
N ASN A 174 -27.53 -12.30 5.42
CA ASN A 174 -27.94 -13.27 4.40
C ASN A 174 -26.79 -13.72 3.50
N SER A 175 -25.58 -13.24 3.74
CA SER A 175 -24.38 -13.67 3.01
C SER A 175 -23.91 -15.06 3.42
N ALA A 176 -23.04 -15.65 2.60
CA ALA A 176 -22.41 -16.95 2.90
C ALA A 176 -21.62 -16.96 4.23
N LYS A 177 -21.27 -15.79 4.79
CA LYS A 177 -20.60 -15.63 6.08
C LYS A 177 -21.41 -16.27 7.22
N PHE A 178 -22.72 -16.07 7.22
CA PHE A 178 -23.59 -16.55 8.31
C PHE A 178 -24.16 -17.95 8.09
N MET A 179 -24.16 -18.46 6.85
CA MET A 179 -24.65 -19.80 6.48
C MET A 179 -26.02 -20.12 7.10
N LEU A 180 -26.94 -19.16 7.07
CA LEU A 180 -28.25 -19.33 7.69
C LEU A 180 -29.13 -20.27 6.87
N PRO A 181 -29.93 -21.14 7.54
CA PRO A 181 -30.83 -22.08 6.87
C PRO A 181 -32.06 -21.39 6.23
N LYS A 182 -32.39 -20.20 6.72
CA LYS A 182 -33.48 -19.36 6.20
C LYS A 182 -32.99 -17.90 6.09
N ARG A 183 -33.56 -17.20 5.12
CA ARG A 183 -33.35 -15.77 4.94
C ARG A 183 -33.93 -14.98 6.10
N VAL A 184 -33.16 -14.00 6.59
CA VAL A 184 -33.57 -13.04 7.61
C VAL A 184 -34.04 -11.77 6.92
N ASP A 185 -35.23 -11.30 7.26
CA ASP A 185 -35.84 -10.05 6.78
C ASP A 185 -36.17 -9.08 7.93
N ASN A 186 -36.04 -9.54 9.18
CA ASN A 186 -36.28 -8.77 10.37
C ASN A 186 -35.00 -8.11 10.87
N ILE A 187 -35.02 -6.77 11.02
CA ILE A 187 -33.84 -5.98 11.42
C ILE A 187 -33.41 -6.29 12.86
N VAL A 188 -34.35 -6.49 13.80
CA VAL A 188 -34.03 -6.84 15.19
C VAL A 188 -33.28 -8.18 15.26
N GLU A 189 -33.73 -9.16 14.46
CA GLU A 189 -33.05 -10.45 14.34
C GLU A 189 -31.67 -10.29 13.70
N ALA A 190 -31.56 -9.48 12.63
CA ALA A 190 -30.30 -9.17 11.98
C ALA A 190 -29.28 -8.54 12.94
N VAL A 191 -29.70 -7.55 13.73
CA VAL A 191 -28.88 -6.89 14.77
C VAL A 191 -28.38 -7.90 15.82
N LYS A 192 -29.25 -8.81 16.28
CA LYS A 192 -28.87 -9.86 17.25
C LYS A 192 -27.86 -10.84 16.67
N LEU A 193 -28.03 -11.23 15.42
CA LEU A 193 -27.11 -12.16 14.73
C LEU A 193 -25.73 -11.58 14.50
N VAL A 194 -25.66 -10.32 14.06
CA VAL A 194 -24.40 -9.62 13.81
C VAL A 194 -23.72 -9.27 15.14
N GLY A 195 -24.50 -8.83 16.14
CA GLY A 195 -23.99 -8.37 17.43
C GLY A 195 -23.38 -6.96 17.34
N LEU A 196 -23.13 -6.37 18.52
CA LEU A 196 -22.71 -4.96 18.62
C LEU A 196 -21.40 -4.67 17.90
N ARG A 197 -20.40 -5.57 17.99
CA ARG A 197 -19.12 -5.40 17.35
C ARG A 197 -19.24 -5.50 15.81
N GLY A 198 -19.98 -6.47 15.31
CA GLY A 198 -20.23 -6.59 13.89
C GLY A 198 -21.03 -5.42 13.31
N LEU A 199 -21.94 -4.83 14.09
CA LEU A 199 -22.64 -3.61 13.72
C LEU A 199 -21.69 -2.41 13.63
N LYS A 200 -20.81 -2.21 14.62
CA LYS A 200 -19.79 -1.15 14.57
C LYS A 200 -18.95 -1.28 13.31
N ASN A 201 -18.52 -2.47 13.00
CA ASN A 201 -17.72 -2.77 11.83
C ASN A 201 -18.49 -2.48 10.52
N LEU A 202 -19.77 -2.83 10.45
CA LEU A 202 -20.63 -2.45 9.32
C LEU A 202 -20.72 -0.92 9.16
N LEU A 203 -20.83 -0.19 10.27
CA LEU A 203 -20.89 1.28 10.26
C LEU A 203 -19.57 1.89 9.72
N TYR A 204 -18.40 1.38 10.13
CA TYR A 204 -17.11 1.84 9.58
C TYR A 204 -17.04 1.60 8.08
N GLN A 205 -17.40 0.40 7.63
CA GLN A 205 -17.44 0.08 6.20
C GLN A 205 -18.36 1.02 5.43
N GLN A 206 -19.60 1.19 5.90
CA GLN A 206 -20.61 2.00 5.24
C GLN A 206 -20.21 3.48 5.16
N GLY A 207 -19.74 4.04 6.30
CA GLY A 207 -19.27 5.43 6.32
C GLY A 207 -18.08 5.64 5.38
N THR A 208 -17.14 4.71 5.34
CA THR A 208 -16.00 4.77 4.41
C THR A 208 -16.47 4.72 2.95
N GLN A 209 -17.40 3.83 2.61
CA GLN A 209 -17.94 3.74 1.25
C GLN A 209 -18.66 5.04 0.84
N MET A 210 -19.47 5.63 1.73
CA MET A 210 -20.16 6.89 1.46
C MET A 210 -19.21 8.04 1.13
N LEU A 211 -18.04 8.08 1.77
CA LEU A 211 -17.06 9.16 1.62
C LEU A 211 -16.08 8.92 0.47
N LEU A 212 -15.70 7.66 0.23
CA LEU A 212 -14.64 7.29 -0.71
C LEU A 212 -15.13 6.60 -1.97
N ASP A 213 -16.44 6.29 -2.11
CA ASP A 213 -16.96 5.61 -3.31
C ASP A 213 -16.97 6.57 -4.51
N LYS A 214 -15.86 6.58 -5.23
CA LYS A 214 -15.70 7.32 -6.51
C LYS A 214 -15.82 6.40 -7.72
N GLY A 215 -16.62 5.34 -7.62
CA GLY A 215 -16.90 4.43 -8.75
C GLY A 215 -15.85 3.34 -8.98
N GLN A 216 -14.98 3.09 -8.01
CA GLN A 216 -13.94 2.06 -8.09
C GLN A 216 -14.46 0.67 -7.70
N LYS A 217 -15.44 0.18 -8.45
CA LYS A 217 -16.09 -1.11 -8.19
C LYS A 217 -15.11 -2.27 -8.04
N TRP A 218 -14.07 -2.32 -8.88
CA TRP A 218 -13.07 -3.39 -8.85
C TRP A 218 -12.33 -3.47 -7.50
N LEU A 219 -12.06 -2.32 -6.87
CA LEU A 219 -11.38 -2.25 -5.58
C LEU A 219 -12.25 -2.83 -4.48
N TRP A 220 -13.53 -2.47 -4.46
CA TRP A 220 -14.48 -3.01 -3.49
C TRP A 220 -14.73 -4.51 -3.71
N ASP A 221 -14.82 -4.98 -4.96
CA ASP A 221 -14.93 -6.41 -5.28
C ASP A 221 -13.72 -7.19 -4.76
N HIS A 222 -12.50 -6.67 -4.94
CA HIS A 222 -11.27 -7.21 -4.37
C HIS A 222 -11.31 -7.24 -2.85
N SER A 223 -11.67 -6.14 -2.22
CA SER A 223 -11.75 -5.99 -0.77
C SER A 223 -12.75 -6.97 -0.14
N TYR A 224 -13.91 -7.16 -0.76
CA TYR A 224 -14.89 -8.16 -0.32
C TYR A 224 -14.35 -9.59 -0.41
N GLN A 225 -13.65 -9.94 -1.48
CA GLN A 225 -13.04 -11.26 -1.63
C GLN A 225 -11.96 -11.48 -0.56
N THR A 226 -11.09 -10.51 -0.35
CA THR A 226 -10.05 -10.54 0.69
C THR A 226 -10.66 -10.72 2.07
N ALA A 227 -11.69 -9.96 2.41
CA ALA A 227 -12.41 -10.06 3.68
C ALA A 227 -13.01 -11.45 3.89
N LEU A 228 -13.63 -12.04 2.84
CA LEU A 228 -14.22 -13.38 2.91
C LEU A 228 -13.17 -14.45 3.12
N TYR A 229 -12.04 -14.39 2.41
CA TYR A 229 -10.94 -15.34 2.57
C TYR A 229 -10.30 -15.22 3.94
N ALA A 230 -9.99 -14.01 4.41
CA ALA A 230 -9.41 -13.76 5.72
C ALA A 230 -10.33 -14.25 6.86
N TYR A 231 -11.63 -13.95 6.77
CA TYR A 231 -12.64 -14.46 7.72
C TYR A 231 -12.70 -15.99 7.72
N THR A 232 -12.72 -16.61 6.53
CA THR A 232 -12.82 -18.06 6.40
C THR A 232 -11.60 -18.75 7.00
N LEU A 233 -10.40 -18.24 6.74
CA LEU A 233 -9.16 -18.71 7.34
C LEU A 233 -9.17 -18.56 8.86
N ALA A 234 -9.53 -17.40 9.38
CA ALA A 234 -9.60 -17.15 10.82
C ALA A 234 -10.60 -18.08 11.50
N LYS A 235 -11.76 -18.36 10.85
CA LYS A 235 -12.75 -19.33 11.32
C LYS A 235 -12.20 -20.75 11.29
N PHE A 236 -11.50 -21.14 10.24
CA PHE A 236 -10.84 -22.46 10.14
C PHE A 236 -9.85 -22.66 11.28
N PHE A 237 -9.07 -21.64 11.63
CA PHE A 237 -8.16 -21.66 12.78
C PHE A 237 -8.86 -21.42 14.13
N LYS A 238 -10.18 -21.50 14.18
CA LYS A 238 -11.02 -21.39 15.40
C LYS A 238 -10.74 -20.13 16.22
N ARG A 239 -10.51 -19.00 15.55
CA ARG A 239 -10.33 -17.70 16.23
C ARG A 239 -11.63 -17.26 16.91
N LYS A 240 -11.51 -16.42 17.96
CA LYS A 240 -12.65 -15.87 18.69
C LYS A 240 -13.52 -14.99 17.78
N LYS A 241 -14.81 -14.87 18.09
CA LYS A 241 -15.78 -14.10 17.31
C LYS A 241 -15.32 -12.64 17.09
N ASP A 242 -14.76 -12.01 18.13
CA ASP A 242 -14.29 -10.63 18.05
C ASP A 242 -13.20 -10.44 16.99
N ILE A 243 -12.24 -11.40 16.92
CA ILE A 243 -11.20 -11.40 15.90
C ILE A 243 -11.79 -11.63 14.51
N LEU A 244 -12.80 -12.50 14.39
CA LEU A 244 -13.45 -12.76 13.10
C LEU A 244 -14.12 -11.52 12.52
N ASP A 245 -14.74 -10.71 13.37
CA ASP A 245 -15.39 -9.47 12.94
C ASP A 245 -14.36 -8.41 12.50
N ASP A 246 -13.27 -8.24 13.26
CA ASP A 246 -12.20 -7.30 12.91
C ASP A 246 -11.46 -7.70 11.63
N VAL A 247 -11.15 -8.98 11.48
CA VAL A 247 -10.50 -9.54 10.27
C VAL A 247 -11.36 -9.31 9.03
N TYR A 248 -12.68 -9.45 9.16
CA TYR A 248 -13.59 -9.20 8.03
C TYR A 248 -13.56 -7.74 7.60
N VAL A 249 -13.68 -6.80 8.55
CA VAL A 249 -13.71 -5.37 8.23
C VAL A 249 -12.32 -4.85 7.86
N GLY A 250 -11.28 -5.31 8.54
CA GLY A 250 -9.90 -5.03 8.13
C GLY A 250 -9.67 -5.44 6.68
N GLY A 251 -10.14 -6.63 6.28
CA GLY A 251 -10.08 -7.09 4.89
C GLY A 251 -10.88 -6.25 3.90
N ILE A 252 -11.99 -5.61 4.32
CA ILE A 252 -12.74 -4.69 3.46
C ILE A 252 -12.00 -3.34 3.31
N LEU A 253 -11.36 -2.86 4.36
CA LEU A 253 -10.80 -1.51 4.41
C LEU A 253 -9.30 -1.44 4.09
N HIS A 254 -8.58 -2.60 4.00
CA HIS A 254 -7.12 -2.61 3.88
C HIS A 254 -6.59 -1.74 2.74
N ASP A 255 -7.30 -1.71 1.63
CA ASP A 255 -6.90 -1.03 0.40
C ASP A 255 -7.53 0.36 0.20
N MET A 256 -8.23 0.91 1.21
CA MET A 256 -8.95 2.18 1.04
C MET A 256 -8.04 3.36 0.65
N GLY A 257 -6.76 3.31 1.02
CA GLY A 257 -5.79 4.34 0.63
C GLY A 257 -5.53 4.43 -0.87
N LYS A 258 -5.77 3.35 -1.64
CA LYS A 258 -5.68 3.35 -3.10
C LYS A 258 -6.66 4.33 -3.74
N ILE A 259 -7.78 4.61 -3.09
CA ILE A 259 -8.79 5.55 -3.58
C ILE A 259 -8.22 6.97 -3.62
N ILE A 260 -7.56 7.38 -2.54
CA ILE A 260 -6.92 8.71 -2.46
C ILE A 260 -5.72 8.78 -3.40
N PHE A 261 -4.84 7.78 -3.40
CA PHE A 261 -3.69 7.75 -4.29
C PHE A 261 -4.13 7.88 -5.76
N SER A 262 -5.20 7.16 -6.16
CA SER A 262 -5.75 7.23 -7.51
C SER A 262 -6.51 8.52 -7.82
N SER A 263 -6.99 9.26 -6.80
CA SER A 263 -7.66 10.55 -7.03
C SER A 263 -6.68 11.68 -7.28
N VAL A 264 -5.52 11.65 -6.61
CA VAL A 264 -4.46 12.65 -6.77
C VAL A 264 -3.71 12.44 -8.09
N HIS A 265 -3.24 11.21 -8.36
CA HIS A 265 -2.45 10.89 -9.54
C HIS A 265 -2.84 9.57 -10.22
N PRO A 266 -4.01 9.51 -10.89
CA PRO A 266 -4.53 8.25 -11.46
C PRO A 266 -3.61 7.64 -12.52
N GLN A 267 -2.96 8.46 -13.36
CA GLN A 267 -2.08 8.00 -14.42
C GLN A 267 -0.79 7.39 -13.86
N LEU A 268 -0.22 8.00 -12.80
CA LEU A 268 0.97 7.50 -12.13
C LEU A 268 0.70 6.14 -11.49
N LEU A 269 -0.40 5.99 -10.77
CA LEU A 269 -0.78 4.72 -10.15
C LEU A 269 -0.97 3.61 -11.19
N GLU A 270 -1.59 3.90 -12.33
CA GLU A 270 -1.74 2.92 -13.42
C GLU A 270 -0.37 2.49 -13.98
N LYS A 271 0.54 3.44 -14.22
CA LYS A 271 1.88 3.16 -14.71
C LYS A 271 2.69 2.32 -13.71
N ILE A 272 2.68 2.69 -12.43
CA ILE A 272 3.31 1.92 -11.34
C ILE A 272 2.76 0.49 -11.34
N THR A 273 1.45 0.33 -11.33
CA THR A 273 0.79 -0.98 -11.30
C THR A 273 1.20 -1.85 -12.50
N ARG A 274 1.19 -1.29 -13.70
CA ARG A 274 1.62 -1.99 -14.92
C ARG A 274 3.07 -2.42 -14.85
N PHE A 275 3.94 -1.51 -14.43
CA PHE A 275 5.38 -1.76 -14.32
C PHE A 275 5.68 -2.87 -13.29
N CYS A 276 5.10 -2.78 -12.10
CA CYS A 276 5.27 -3.77 -11.04
C CYS A 276 4.83 -5.18 -11.50
N ASN A 277 3.65 -5.26 -12.15
CA ASN A 277 3.15 -6.53 -12.69
C ASN A 277 4.06 -7.13 -13.75
N MET A 278 4.63 -6.31 -14.66
CA MET A 278 5.53 -6.79 -15.70
C MET A 278 6.88 -7.26 -15.16
N ARG A 279 7.37 -6.67 -14.09
CA ARG A 279 8.71 -6.91 -13.56
C ARG A 279 8.73 -7.78 -12.30
N GLY A 280 7.57 -8.09 -11.71
CA GLY A 280 7.47 -8.80 -10.45
C GLY A 280 8.05 -8.02 -9.26
N ILE A 281 7.93 -6.69 -9.32
CA ILE A 281 8.36 -5.78 -8.24
C ILE A 281 7.16 -5.54 -7.31
N ASP A 282 7.45 -5.40 -6.02
CA ASP A 282 6.44 -5.05 -5.04
C ASP A 282 5.89 -3.64 -5.31
N ARG A 283 4.57 -3.52 -5.35
CA ARG A 283 3.90 -2.25 -5.65
C ARG A 283 4.05 -1.24 -4.52
N ASP A 284 4.00 -1.70 -3.27
CA ASP A 284 4.12 -0.82 -2.11
C ASP A 284 5.48 -0.13 -2.09
N LEU A 285 6.54 -0.88 -2.41
CA LEU A 285 7.88 -0.32 -2.54
C LEU A 285 7.92 0.79 -3.59
N MET A 286 7.22 0.63 -4.71
CA MET A 286 7.18 1.65 -5.77
C MET A 286 6.28 2.83 -5.41
N GLU A 287 5.22 2.63 -4.65
CA GLU A 287 4.38 3.70 -4.12
C GLU A 287 5.15 4.54 -3.10
N ASP A 288 5.81 3.91 -2.12
CA ASP A 288 6.71 4.58 -1.15
C ASP A 288 7.80 5.38 -1.85
N PHE A 289 8.37 4.79 -2.90
CA PHE A 289 9.42 5.42 -3.67
C PHE A 289 8.91 6.66 -4.44
N ALA A 290 7.72 6.55 -5.06
CA ALA A 290 7.13 7.62 -5.88
C ALA A 290 6.56 8.77 -5.05
N ALA A 291 5.88 8.44 -3.94
CA ALA A 291 5.09 9.38 -3.17
C ALA A 291 5.57 9.57 -1.71
N GLY A 292 6.55 8.80 -1.24
CA GLY A 292 6.95 8.78 0.16
C GLY A 292 5.91 8.16 1.11
N LEU A 293 4.78 7.72 0.57
CA LEU A 293 3.67 7.07 1.27
C LEU A 293 3.07 5.99 0.37
N ASN A 294 2.90 4.78 0.89
CA ASN A 294 2.15 3.75 0.19
C ASN A 294 0.66 3.78 0.55
N HIS A 295 -0.16 3.02 -0.18
CA HIS A 295 -1.60 3.00 0.06
C HIS A 295 -1.99 2.48 1.45
N ALA A 296 -1.18 1.62 2.08
CA ALA A 296 -1.43 1.12 3.43
C ALA A 296 -1.28 2.24 4.46
N GLU A 297 -0.23 3.05 4.36
CA GLU A 297 -0.02 4.21 5.22
C GLU A 297 -1.08 5.29 4.99
N ILE A 298 -1.42 5.60 3.73
CA ILE A 298 -2.51 6.52 3.37
C ILE A 298 -3.83 6.05 3.99
N GLY A 299 -4.17 4.78 3.84
CA GLY A 299 -5.37 4.19 4.44
C GLY A 299 -5.40 4.30 5.96
N ALA A 300 -4.26 4.08 6.62
CA ALA A 300 -4.11 4.22 8.06
C ALA A 300 -4.33 5.67 8.53
N LEU A 301 -3.74 6.66 7.83
CA LEU A 301 -3.95 8.09 8.13
C LEU A 301 -5.43 8.49 8.03
N ILE A 302 -6.16 7.98 7.03
CA ILE A 302 -7.60 8.19 6.89
C ILE A 302 -8.35 7.56 8.08
N ALA A 303 -8.01 6.33 8.45
CA ALA A 303 -8.63 5.62 9.57
C ALA A 303 -8.38 6.35 10.90
N GLU A 304 -7.18 6.89 11.13
CA GLU A 304 -6.84 7.71 12.28
C GLU A 304 -7.65 9.01 12.33
N LYS A 305 -7.72 9.72 11.21
CA LYS A 305 -8.54 10.94 11.09
C LYS A 305 -10.00 10.69 11.47
N TRP A 306 -10.55 9.55 11.12
CA TRP A 306 -11.93 9.17 11.43
C TRP A 306 -12.07 8.44 12.78
N ASN A 307 -11.02 8.40 13.60
CA ASN A 307 -10.98 7.77 14.91
C ASN A 307 -11.42 6.29 14.88
N PHE A 308 -10.92 5.54 13.92
CA PHE A 308 -11.15 4.09 13.87
C PHE A 308 -10.40 3.39 15.01
N PRO A 309 -10.90 2.21 15.48
CA PRO A 309 -10.19 1.43 16.48
C PRO A 309 -8.78 1.07 16.02
N GLU A 310 -7.82 1.10 16.94
CA GLU A 310 -6.41 0.81 16.69
C GLU A 310 -6.21 -0.53 15.95
N VAL A 311 -7.00 -1.55 16.28
CA VAL A 311 -6.95 -2.85 15.59
C VAL A 311 -7.24 -2.74 14.09
N LEU A 312 -8.14 -1.84 13.66
CA LEU A 312 -8.41 -1.61 12.24
C LEU A 312 -7.33 -0.75 11.60
N VAL A 313 -6.83 0.28 12.31
CA VAL A 313 -5.70 1.10 11.85
C VAL A 313 -4.48 0.21 11.60
N CYS A 314 -4.13 -0.66 12.56
CA CYS A 314 -3.03 -1.61 12.41
C CYS A 314 -3.26 -2.61 11.26
N ALA A 315 -4.48 -3.14 11.12
CA ALA A 315 -4.81 -4.06 10.04
C ALA A 315 -4.64 -3.39 8.66
N ILE A 316 -4.98 -2.11 8.53
CA ILE A 316 -4.81 -1.33 7.30
C ILE A 316 -3.34 -1.00 7.08
N ARG A 317 -2.62 -0.51 8.10
CA ARG A 317 -1.22 -0.08 7.98
C ARG A 317 -0.27 -1.21 7.64
N TYR A 318 -0.44 -2.38 8.25
CA TYR A 318 0.53 -3.47 8.21
C TYR A 318 0.09 -4.69 7.39
N HIS A 319 -0.91 -4.56 6.51
CA HIS A 319 -1.39 -5.72 5.76
C HIS A 319 -0.36 -6.31 4.77
N HIS A 320 0.61 -5.53 4.33
CA HIS A 320 1.76 -5.99 3.54
C HIS A 320 2.97 -6.37 4.42
N GLU A 321 3.05 -5.86 5.64
CA GLU A 321 4.17 -6.11 6.57
C GLU A 321 3.67 -6.69 7.91
N PRO A 322 3.01 -7.84 7.94
CA PRO A 322 2.29 -8.34 9.12
C PRO A 322 3.19 -8.68 10.32
N PHE A 323 4.51 -8.69 10.14
CA PHE A 323 5.50 -8.94 11.20
C PHE A 323 6.17 -7.66 11.74
N ARG A 324 5.78 -6.50 11.22
CA ARG A 324 6.27 -5.19 11.65
C ARG A 324 5.31 -4.61 12.70
N THR A 325 5.30 -5.19 13.91
CA THR A 325 4.46 -4.71 15.03
C THR A 325 5.32 -4.30 16.20
#